data_584aa8a47cfac18e12eda4a1619b7eca
#
_entry.id   584aa8a47cfac18e12eda4a1619b7eca
#
_cell.length_a   1.000
_cell.length_b   1.000
_cell.length_c   1.000
_cell.angle_alpha   90.00
_cell.angle_beta   90.00
_cell.angle_gamma   90.00
#
_symmetry.space_group_name_H-M   'P 1'
#
loop_
_entity.id
_entity.type
_entity.pdbx_description
1 polymer ?
#
loop_
_entity_poly.entity_id
_entity_poly.type
_entity_poly.pdbx_seq_one_letter_code
_entity_poly.pdbx_strand_id
1 'polypeptide(L)'
;NAPIVGMASTPDGGGYWFVAADGGVFAFGDARFFGSTGGRPLNRPIVGMAATPDGGGYWLVAADGGIFAFGDARFFGSTGGMPLNAPVVGMAPAQDGFGYWLVASDGGVFSYGDSRFFGGTGGRPLNRPVVGMAPTTDGQGYWMVASDGGIFAFGDAPFLGSTGSLRLDRPVVGMTATSDAGGYWLDAADGGIFAFGDAPFLGSMGGRALNAPMVGMATG
;
A
#
# COMPACT_ATOMS: atom_id res chain seq x y z
N ASN A 1 20.32 4.97 8.32
CA ASN A 1 20.29 5.29 6.87
C ASN A 1 19.58 4.21 6.05
N ALA A 2 18.43 3.73 6.52
CA ALA A 2 17.58 2.82 5.76
C ALA A 2 16.80 3.61 4.67
N PRO A 3 16.53 2.99 3.49
CA PRO A 3 15.75 3.64 2.45
C PRO A 3 14.30 3.86 2.90
N ILE A 4 13.65 4.92 2.39
CA ILE A 4 12.21 5.11 2.51
C ILE A 4 11.51 4.05 1.66
N VAL A 5 10.47 3.43 2.21
CA VAL A 5 9.73 2.32 1.60
C VAL A 5 8.21 2.55 1.54
N GLY A 6 7.72 3.65 2.10
CA GLY A 6 6.31 3.98 2.06
C GLY A 6 6.01 5.36 2.62
N MET A 7 4.80 5.81 2.37
CA MET A 7 4.23 7.05 2.89
C MET A 7 2.74 6.88 3.20
N ALA A 8 2.24 7.74 4.08
CA ALA A 8 0.81 7.92 4.32
C ALA A 8 0.54 9.41 4.53
N SER A 9 -0.62 9.91 4.10
CA SER A 9 -1.08 11.27 4.32
C SER A 9 -1.95 11.36 5.58
N THR A 10 -2.05 12.57 6.16
CA THR A 10 -3.11 12.89 7.11
C THR A 10 -4.46 12.95 6.38
N PRO A 11 -5.59 12.65 7.07
CA PRO A 11 -6.91 12.61 6.44
C PRO A 11 -7.36 13.96 5.85
N ASP A 12 -6.84 15.06 6.36
CA ASP A 12 -7.12 16.42 5.89
C ASP A 12 -6.13 16.93 4.82
N GLY A 13 -5.11 16.09 4.48
CA GLY A 13 -4.07 16.44 3.52
C GLY A 13 -3.08 17.51 4.01
N GLY A 14 -3.13 17.91 5.29
CA GLY A 14 -2.25 18.94 5.88
C GLY A 14 -0.83 18.44 6.18
N GLY A 15 -0.64 17.12 6.21
CA GLY A 15 0.64 16.48 6.50
C GLY A 15 0.79 15.09 5.93
N TYR A 16 1.95 14.50 6.17
CA TYR A 16 2.26 13.13 5.76
C TYR A 16 3.39 12.52 6.59
N TRP A 17 3.45 11.21 6.57
CA TRP A 17 4.54 10.43 7.16
C TRP A 17 5.31 9.70 6.07
N PHE A 18 6.63 9.61 6.23
CA PHE A 18 7.46 8.63 5.55
C PHE A 18 7.87 7.53 6.52
N VAL A 19 7.98 6.31 6.02
CA VAL A 19 8.55 5.19 6.77
C VAL A 19 9.77 4.64 6.04
N ALA A 20 10.85 4.39 6.80
CA ALA A 20 12.05 3.73 6.31
C ALA A 20 11.99 2.21 6.57
N ALA A 21 12.80 1.44 5.86
CA ALA A 21 12.85 -0.02 5.94
C ALA A 21 13.24 -0.56 7.34
N ASP A 22 13.89 0.25 8.19
CA ASP A 22 14.18 -0.04 9.60
C ASP A 22 13.03 0.35 10.55
N GLY A 23 11.94 0.89 9.97
CA GLY A 23 10.76 1.39 10.67
C GLY A 23 10.96 2.75 11.33
N GLY A 24 11.99 3.50 10.95
CA GLY A 24 12.11 4.92 11.26
C GLY A 24 10.95 5.69 10.60
N VAL A 25 10.27 6.55 11.35
CA VAL A 25 9.15 7.36 10.85
C VAL A 25 9.54 8.83 10.87
N PHE A 26 9.20 9.55 9.80
CA PHE A 26 9.42 10.99 9.62
C PHE A 26 8.07 11.65 9.36
N ALA A 27 7.71 12.63 10.18
CA ALA A 27 6.44 13.36 10.11
C ALA A 27 6.67 14.77 9.55
N PHE A 28 5.80 15.21 8.64
CA PHE A 28 5.86 16.52 7.97
C PHE A 28 4.49 17.18 7.97
N GLY A 29 4.48 18.53 7.89
CA GLY A 29 3.25 19.29 7.96
C GLY A 29 2.62 19.19 9.36
N ASP A 30 1.34 18.91 9.44
CA ASP A 30 0.62 18.73 10.71
C ASP A 30 0.60 17.25 11.20
N ALA A 31 1.23 16.33 10.45
CA ALA A 31 1.33 14.93 10.84
C ALA A 31 2.08 14.76 12.16
N ARG A 32 1.43 14.13 13.16
CA ARG A 32 2.03 13.90 14.49
C ARG A 32 2.87 12.64 14.49
N PHE A 33 4.01 12.68 15.20
CA PHE A 33 4.82 11.49 15.45
C PHE A 33 4.23 10.70 16.63
N PHE A 34 3.87 9.43 16.40
CA PHE A 34 3.29 8.55 17.43
C PHE A 34 4.27 7.46 17.90
N GLY A 35 5.41 7.30 17.22
CA GLY A 35 6.44 6.32 17.55
C GLY A 35 7.04 5.64 16.32
N SER A 36 8.04 4.80 16.54
CA SER A 36 8.74 4.08 15.47
C SER A 36 9.40 2.80 15.99
N THR A 37 9.78 1.91 15.05
CA THR A 37 10.65 0.78 15.36
C THR A 37 12.12 1.07 15.04
N GLY A 38 12.42 2.27 14.53
CA GLY A 38 13.78 2.70 14.20
C GLY A 38 14.77 2.46 15.35
N GLY A 39 15.92 1.86 15.05
CA GLY A 39 16.93 1.48 16.03
C GLY A 39 16.65 0.20 16.81
N ARG A 40 15.54 -0.50 16.54
CA ARG A 40 15.24 -1.83 17.11
C ARG A 40 15.49 -2.92 16.07
N PRO A 41 16.02 -4.09 16.47
CA PRO A 41 16.16 -5.21 15.54
C PRO A 41 14.78 -5.72 15.10
N LEU A 42 14.57 -5.82 13.79
CA LEU A 42 13.38 -6.39 13.17
C LEU A 42 13.72 -7.76 12.57
N ASN A 43 12.77 -8.70 12.60
CA ASN A 43 12.93 -10.00 11.93
C ASN A 43 12.97 -9.84 10.40
N ARG A 44 12.17 -8.91 9.88
CA ARG A 44 12.12 -8.53 8.47
C ARG A 44 11.96 -7.02 8.35
N PRO A 45 12.43 -6.42 7.24
CA PRO A 45 12.30 -4.98 7.04
C PRO A 45 10.83 -4.55 6.93
N ILE A 46 10.56 -3.31 7.31
CA ILE A 46 9.28 -2.66 7.03
C ILE A 46 9.16 -2.47 5.51
N VAL A 47 7.96 -2.68 4.97
CA VAL A 47 7.63 -2.58 3.54
C VAL A 47 6.54 -1.55 3.25
N GLY A 48 5.88 -1.02 4.28
CA GLY A 48 4.84 0.00 4.12
C GLY A 48 4.27 0.48 5.45
N MET A 49 3.39 1.46 5.34
CA MET A 49 2.62 2.01 6.45
C MET A 49 1.21 2.40 5.99
N ALA A 50 0.29 2.52 6.94
CA ALA A 50 -1.02 3.09 6.72
C ALA A 50 -1.45 3.91 7.94
N ALA A 51 -2.07 5.06 7.73
CA ALA A 51 -2.65 5.87 8.79
C ALA A 51 -4.00 5.32 9.24
N THR A 52 -4.39 5.61 10.50
CA THR A 52 -5.77 5.42 10.94
C THR A 52 -6.68 6.44 10.23
N PRO A 53 -7.98 6.10 10.00
CA PRO A 53 -8.90 6.99 9.28
C PRO A 53 -9.07 8.37 9.90
N ASP A 54 -8.85 8.51 11.19
CA ASP A 54 -8.92 9.79 11.93
C ASP A 54 -7.56 10.49 12.07
N GLY A 55 -6.47 9.85 11.58
CA GLY A 55 -5.11 10.40 11.68
C GLY A 55 -4.51 10.38 13.09
N GLY A 56 -5.15 9.71 14.05
CA GLY A 56 -4.69 9.57 15.44
C GLY A 56 -3.59 8.54 15.66
N GLY A 57 -3.24 7.77 14.60
CA GLY A 57 -2.21 6.75 14.64
C GLY A 57 -1.81 6.21 13.27
N TYR A 58 -0.99 5.18 13.27
CA TYR A 58 -0.60 4.45 12.07
C TYR A 58 -0.10 3.04 12.38
N TRP A 59 -0.18 2.19 11.39
CA TRP A 59 0.44 0.86 11.37
C TRP A 59 1.67 0.87 10.48
N LEU A 60 2.72 0.13 10.89
CA LEU A 60 3.82 -0.27 10.03
C LEU A 60 3.69 -1.78 9.77
N VAL A 61 3.94 -2.20 8.53
CA VAL A 61 3.92 -3.60 8.13
C VAL A 61 5.31 -4.05 7.71
N ALA A 62 5.77 -5.19 8.24
CA ALA A 62 7.02 -5.82 7.85
C ALA A 62 6.81 -6.88 6.75
N ALA A 63 7.87 -7.27 6.04
CA ALA A 63 7.80 -8.26 4.95
C ALA A 63 7.36 -9.67 5.38
N ASP A 64 7.41 -10.01 6.67
CA ASP A 64 6.83 -11.23 7.25
C ASP A 64 5.37 -11.02 7.69
N GLY A 65 4.79 -9.84 7.44
CA GLY A 65 3.47 -9.43 7.88
C GLY A 65 3.38 -9.12 9.36
N GLY A 66 4.51 -8.90 10.04
CA GLY A 66 4.55 -8.34 11.38
C GLY A 66 3.95 -6.92 11.36
N ILE A 67 3.05 -6.63 12.31
CA ILE A 67 2.38 -5.33 12.43
C ILE A 67 2.86 -4.61 13.68
N PHE A 68 3.19 -3.33 13.55
CA PHE A 68 3.53 -2.42 14.63
C PHE A 68 2.54 -1.26 14.62
N ALA A 69 1.78 -1.12 15.69
CA ALA A 69 0.72 -0.12 15.85
C ALA A 69 1.19 1.01 16.76
N PHE A 70 0.96 2.27 16.35
CA PHE A 70 1.35 3.47 17.08
C PHE A 70 0.18 4.46 17.15
N GLY A 71 0.16 5.28 18.22
CA GLY A 71 -0.97 6.18 18.49
C GLY A 71 -2.20 5.40 18.91
N ASP A 72 -3.34 5.68 18.30
CA ASP A 72 -4.60 4.97 18.53
C ASP A 72 -4.83 3.77 17.62
N ALA A 73 -3.89 3.49 16.70
CA ALA A 73 -3.94 2.34 15.81
C ALA A 73 -4.03 1.03 16.62
N ARG A 74 -5.10 0.25 16.40
CA ARG A 74 -5.32 -1.02 17.11
C ARG A 74 -4.65 -2.18 16.40
N PHE A 75 -4.10 -3.11 17.18
CA PHE A 75 -3.59 -4.36 16.65
C PHE A 75 -4.73 -5.39 16.52
N PHE A 76 -4.98 -5.88 15.31
CA PHE A 76 -6.02 -6.88 15.00
C PHE A 76 -5.45 -8.27 14.70
N GLY A 77 -4.13 -8.38 14.52
CA GLY A 77 -3.44 -9.61 14.21
C GLY A 77 -2.31 -9.41 13.20
N SER A 78 -1.52 -10.45 12.95
CA SER A 78 -0.40 -10.42 12.02
C SER A 78 -0.04 -11.81 11.52
N THR A 79 0.69 -11.90 10.40
CA THR A 79 1.35 -13.14 9.97
C THR A 79 2.78 -13.25 10.51
N GLY A 80 3.24 -12.27 11.28
CA GLY A 80 4.58 -12.29 11.87
C GLY A 80 4.87 -13.58 12.63
N GLY A 81 5.97 -14.26 12.27
CA GLY A 81 6.33 -15.56 12.84
C GLY A 81 5.67 -16.77 12.16
N MET A 82 4.78 -16.57 11.20
CA MET A 82 4.23 -17.66 10.38
C MET A 82 5.07 -17.86 9.10
N PRO A 83 5.25 -19.11 8.63
CA PRO A 83 5.87 -19.34 7.32
C PRO A 83 4.92 -18.87 6.21
N LEU A 84 5.37 -17.93 5.39
CA LEU A 84 4.63 -17.43 4.22
C LEU A 84 5.26 -17.99 2.95
N ASN A 85 4.44 -18.28 1.93
CA ASN A 85 4.91 -18.67 0.60
C ASN A 85 5.60 -17.52 -0.13
N ALA A 86 5.16 -16.29 0.12
CA ALA A 86 5.70 -15.08 -0.47
C ALA A 86 5.70 -13.93 0.57
N PRO A 87 6.63 -12.97 0.49
CA PRO A 87 6.66 -11.86 1.43
C PRO A 87 5.44 -10.94 1.29
N VAL A 88 5.00 -10.37 2.39
CA VAL A 88 4.06 -9.26 2.40
C VAL A 88 4.72 -8.04 1.76
N VAL A 89 3.98 -7.32 0.92
CA VAL A 89 4.45 -6.16 0.16
C VAL A 89 3.67 -4.88 0.48
N GLY A 90 2.54 -4.98 1.20
CA GLY A 90 1.75 -3.83 1.59
C GLY A 90 0.58 -4.19 2.49
N MET A 91 -0.10 -3.15 2.95
CA MET A 91 -1.33 -3.24 3.73
C MET A 91 -2.32 -2.15 3.29
N ALA A 92 -3.59 -2.40 3.56
CA ALA A 92 -4.66 -1.42 3.41
C ALA A 92 -5.56 -1.46 4.65
N PRO A 93 -5.85 -0.34 5.31
CA PRO A 93 -6.77 -0.28 6.42
C PRO A 93 -8.22 -0.36 5.93
N ALA A 94 -9.10 -0.93 6.75
CA ALA A 94 -10.53 -0.75 6.57
C ALA A 94 -10.91 0.72 6.84
N GLN A 95 -11.91 1.23 6.13
CA GLN A 95 -12.34 2.63 6.20
C GLN A 95 -12.85 3.05 7.60
N ASP A 96 -13.38 2.10 8.36
CA ASP A 96 -13.86 2.32 9.73
C ASP A 96 -12.75 2.20 10.79
N GLY A 97 -11.53 1.79 10.39
CA GLY A 97 -10.39 1.61 11.28
C GLY A 97 -10.45 0.37 12.17
N PHE A 98 -11.41 -0.56 11.96
CA PHE A 98 -11.56 -1.76 12.78
C PHE A 98 -10.96 -3.02 12.16
N GLY A 99 -10.16 -2.86 11.11
CA GLY A 99 -9.44 -3.96 10.46
C GLY A 99 -8.45 -3.50 9.43
N TYR A 100 -7.77 -4.45 8.82
CA TYR A 100 -6.87 -4.24 7.68
C TYR A 100 -6.65 -5.51 6.89
N TRP A 101 -6.25 -5.34 5.66
CA TRP A 101 -5.74 -6.40 4.79
C TRP A 101 -4.23 -6.28 4.66
N LEU A 102 -3.54 -7.43 4.62
CA LEU A 102 -2.15 -7.54 4.18
C LEU A 102 -2.13 -8.25 2.84
N VAL A 103 -1.29 -7.82 1.92
CA VAL A 103 -1.11 -8.46 0.62
C VAL A 103 0.32 -8.95 0.46
N ALA A 104 0.46 -10.21 0.03
CA ALA A 104 1.75 -10.81 -0.31
C ALA A 104 2.05 -10.67 -1.81
N SER A 105 3.33 -10.81 -2.20
CA SER A 105 3.77 -10.64 -3.60
C SER A 105 3.24 -11.71 -4.57
N ASP A 106 2.73 -12.85 -4.07
CA ASP A 106 1.98 -13.84 -4.84
C ASP A 106 0.47 -13.54 -4.93
N GLY A 107 0.03 -12.41 -4.34
CA GLY A 107 -1.36 -12.00 -4.24
C GLY A 107 -2.17 -12.78 -3.20
N GLY A 108 -1.51 -13.45 -2.25
CA GLY A 108 -2.14 -13.92 -1.02
C GLY A 108 -2.63 -12.73 -0.20
N VAL A 109 -3.86 -12.76 0.28
CA VAL A 109 -4.46 -11.72 1.11
C VAL A 109 -4.78 -12.28 2.49
N PHE A 110 -4.41 -11.53 3.54
CA PHE A 110 -4.69 -11.86 4.94
C PHE A 110 -5.54 -10.76 5.53
N SER A 111 -6.71 -11.12 6.04
CA SER A 111 -7.70 -10.20 6.62
C SER A 111 -7.67 -10.26 8.13
N TYR A 112 -7.67 -9.10 8.78
CA TYR A 112 -7.66 -8.97 10.25
C TYR A 112 -8.70 -7.96 10.72
N GLY A 113 -9.20 -8.18 11.94
CA GLY A 113 -10.31 -7.38 12.47
C GLY A 113 -11.61 -7.74 11.75
N ASP A 114 -12.39 -6.74 11.37
CA ASP A 114 -13.64 -6.89 10.63
C ASP A 114 -13.46 -6.87 9.09
N SER A 115 -12.22 -6.70 8.61
CA SER A 115 -11.90 -6.74 7.19
C SER A 115 -12.24 -8.09 6.56
N ARG A 116 -13.18 -8.09 5.60
CA ARG A 116 -13.65 -9.31 4.94
C ARG A 116 -12.69 -9.75 3.83
N PHE A 117 -12.47 -11.07 3.72
CA PHE A 117 -11.74 -11.66 2.60
C PHE A 117 -12.66 -11.81 1.37
N PHE A 118 -12.27 -11.21 0.24
CA PHE A 118 -13.01 -11.27 -1.02
C PHE A 118 -12.34 -12.14 -2.08
N GLY A 119 -11.11 -12.60 -1.82
CA GLY A 119 -10.34 -13.44 -2.72
C GLY A 119 -8.89 -13.00 -2.85
N GLY A 120 -8.12 -13.76 -3.60
CA GLY A 120 -6.71 -13.49 -3.87
C GLY A 120 -6.17 -14.39 -4.97
N THR A 121 -4.91 -14.16 -5.36
CA THR A 121 -4.22 -14.97 -6.36
C THR A 121 -3.18 -15.91 -5.73
N GLY A 122 -3.05 -15.91 -4.41
CA GLY A 122 -2.11 -16.75 -3.67
C GLY A 122 -2.15 -18.22 -4.11
N GLY A 123 -0.98 -18.80 -4.36
CA GLY A 123 -0.86 -20.18 -4.87
C GLY A 123 -1.11 -20.34 -6.38
N ARG A 124 -1.40 -19.25 -7.12
CA ARG A 124 -1.51 -19.26 -8.58
C ARG A 124 -0.26 -18.61 -9.21
N PRO A 125 0.26 -19.12 -10.34
CA PRO A 125 1.36 -18.49 -11.02
C PRO A 125 0.91 -17.13 -11.58
N LEU A 126 1.66 -16.08 -11.27
CA LEU A 126 1.48 -14.73 -11.81
C LEU A 126 2.57 -14.43 -12.83
N ASN A 127 2.26 -13.64 -13.86
CA ASN A 127 3.26 -13.14 -14.80
C ASN A 127 4.28 -12.22 -14.10
N ARG A 128 3.79 -11.41 -13.17
CA ARG A 128 4.57 -10.48 -12.35
C ARG A 128 4.04 -10.45 -10.91
N PRO A 129 4.92 -10.18 -9.93
CA PRO A 129 4.49 -10.12 -8.52
C PRO A 129 3.53 -8.96 -8.27
N VAL A 130 2.61 -9.15 -7.33
CA VAL A 130 1.81 -8.08 -6.75
C VAL A 130 2.73 -7.14 -5.96
N VAL A 131 2.46 -5.83 -6.04
CA VAL A 131 3.27 -4.77 -5.40
C VAL A 131 2.44 -3.84 -4.52
N GLY A 132 1.10 -3.91 -4.58
CA GLY A 132 0.23 -3.08 -3.77
C GLY A 132 -1.23 -3.49 -3.85
N MET A 133 -2.05 -2.87 -3.00
CA MET A 133 -3.50 -3.02 -2.99
C MET A 133 -4.16 -1.70 -2.57
N ALA A 134 -5.40 -1.51 -2.99
CA ALA A 134 -6.29 -0.43 -2.56
C ALA A 134 -7.69 -0.97 -2.31
N PRO A 135 -8.38 -0.64 -1.20
CA PRO A 135 -9.75 -1.05 -0.93
C PRO A 135 -10.74 -0.16 -1.67
N THR A 136 -11.97 -0.65 -1.88
CA THR A 136 -13.11 0.19 -2.25
C THR A 136 -13.53 1.04 -1.04
N THR A 137 -14.18 2.17 -1.31
CA THR A 137 -14.57 3.13 -0.25
C THR A 137 -15.54 2.55 0.77
N ASP A 138 -16.41 1.61 0.35
CA ASP A 138 -17.34 0.93 1.25
C ASP A 138 -16.75 -0.34 1.93
N GLY A 139 -15.48 -0.67 1.61
CA GLY A 139 -14.80 -1.84 2.14
C GLY A 139 -15.38 -3.19 1.69
N GLN A 140 -16.20 -3.21 0.60
CA GLN A 140 -16.79 -4.45 0.09
C GLN A 140 -15.94 -5.09 -1.03
N GLY A 141 -14.79 -4.51 -1.34
CA GLY A 141 -13.84 -5.03 -2.32
C GLY A 141 -12.47 -4.40 -2.23
N TYR A 142 -11.60 -4.86 -3.09
CA TYR A 142 -10.26 -4.28 -3.26
C TYR A 142 -9.65 -4.63 -4.60
N TRP A 143 -8.75 -3.79 -5.03
CA TRP A 143 -7.84 -4.05 -6.15
C TRP A 143 -6.47 -4.47 -5.63
N MET A 144 -5.80 -5.34 -6.40
CA MET A 144 -4.36 -5.58 -6.27
C MET A 144 -3.71 -5.22 -7.61
N VAL A 145 -2.52 -4.65 -7.55
CA VAL A 145 -1.71 -4.31 -8.72
C VAL A 145 -0.45 -5.15 -8.78
N ALA A 146 -0.14 -5.70 -9.94
CA ALA A 146 1.14 -6.35 -10.21
C ALA A 146 2.16 -5.35 -10.77
N SER A 147 3.45 -5.70 -10.75
CA SER A 147 4.52 -4.80 -11.18
C SER A 147 4.55 -4.49 -12.68
N ASP A 148 3.76 -5.20 -13.50
CA ASP A 148 3.49 -4.85 -14.92
C ASP A 148 2.25 -3.95 -15.06
N GLY A 149 1.59 -3.61 -13.93
CA GLY A 149 0.36 -2.85 -13.87
C GLY A 149 -0.89 -3.69 -14.19
N GLY A 150 -0.78 -5.01 -14.17
CA GLY A 150 -1.93 -5.92 -14.19
C GLY A 150 -2.78 -5.72 -12.94
N ILE A 151 -4.10 -5.61 -13.10
CA ILE A 151 -5.06 -5.37 -12.01
C ILE A 151 -5.86 -6.64 -11.74
N PHE A 152 -5.99 -6.99 -10.46
CA PHE A 152 -6.87 -8.02 -9.96
C PHE A 152 -7.92 -7.37 -9.05
N ALA A 153 -9.20 -7.49 -9.42
CA ALA A 153 -10.33 -6.91 -8.71
C ALA A 153 -11.10 -8.01 -7.97
N PHE A 154 -11.42 -7.78 -6.70
CA PHE A 154 -12.14 -8.73 -5.83
C PHE A 154 -13.26 -8.02 -5.08
N GLY A 155 -14.32 -8.79 -4.74
CA GLY A 155 -15.52 -8.24 -4.13
C GLY A 155 -16.30 -7.42 -5.14
N ASP A 156 -16.68 -6.20 -4.78
CA ASP A 156 -17.42 -5.27 -5.63
C ASP A 156 -16.50 -4.30 -6.42
N ALA A 157 -15.17 -4.41 -6.25
CA ALA A 157 -14.21 -3.56 -6.95
C ALA A 157 -14.33 -3.70 -8.47
N PRO A 158 -14.72 -2.63 -9.23
CA PRO A 158 -14.84 -2.71 -10.67
C PRO A 158 -13.48 -2.73 -11.36
N PHE A 159 -13.34 -3.46 -12.47
CA PHE A 159 -12.16 -3.34 -13.31
C PHE A 159 -12.27 -2.08 -14.18
N LEU A 160 -11.38 -1.11 -13.99
CA LEU A 160 -11.40 0.19 -14.66
C LEU A 160 -10.30 0.34 -15.71
N GLY A 161 -9.41 -0.66 -15.83
CA GLY A 161 -8.32 -0.70 -16.81
C GLY A 161 -7.00 -1.15 -16.20
N SER A 162 -5.99 -1.38 -17.03
CA SER A 162 -4.67 -1.80 -16.57
C SER A 162 -3.58 -1.48 -17.60
N THR A 163 -2.32 -1.49 -17.17
CA THR A 163 -1.17 -1.44 -18.08
C THR A 163 -0.56 -2.82 -18.33
N GLY A 164 -1.15 -3.90 -17.83
CA GLY A 164 -0.58 -5.26 -17.87
C GLY A 164 -0.28 -5.84 -19.27
N SER A 165 -0.85 -5.24 -20.33
CA SER A 165 -0.52 -5.56 -21.72
C SER A 165 0.47 -4.60 -22.39
N LEU A 166 0.86 -3.53 -21.68
CA LEU A 166 1.78 -2.50 -22.21
C LEU A 166 3.22 -2.82 -21.81
N ARG A 167 4.15 -2.41 -22.64
CA ARG A 167 5.56 -2.39 -22.27
C ARG A 167 5.86 -1.12 -21.52
N LEU A 168 6.10 -1.24 -20.23
CA LEU A 168 6.50 -0.14 -19.37
C LEU A 168 8.02 0.03 -19.36
N ASP A 169 8.52 1.27 -19.29
CA ASP A 169 9.94 1.56 -19.14
C ASP A 169 10.46 1.15 -17.76
N ARG A 170 9.63 1.31 -16.75
CA ARG A 170 9.91 0.88 -15.37
C ARG A 170 8.67 0.19 -14.76
N PRO A 171 8.89 -0.72 -13.79
CA PRO A 171 7.78 -1.42 -13.16
C PRO A 171 6.88 -0.47 -12.36
N VAL A 172 5.60 -0.83 -12.26
CA VAL A 172 4.67 -0.24 -11.28
C VAL A 172 5.15 -0.63 -9.88
N VAL A 173 5.07 0.30 -8.95
CA VAL A 173 5.51 0.15 -7.55
C VAL A 173 4.38 0.36 -6.55
N GLY A 174 3.25 0.92 -6.97
CA GLY A 174 2.10 1.14 -6.11
C GLY A 174 0.81 1.47 -6.86
N MET A 175 -0.25 1.59 -6.10
CA MET A 175 -1.55 2.09 -6.55
C MET A 175 -2.27 2.82 -5.41
N THR A 176 -3.15 3.74 -5.78
CA THR A 176 -4.11 4.34 -4.87
C THR A 176 -5.44 4.60 -5.58
N ALA A 177 -6.55 4.45 -4.87
CA ALA A 177 -7.89 4.69 -5.41
C ALA A 177 -8.31 6.16 -5.21
N THR A 178 -9.27 6.62 -6.03
CA THR A 178 -10.00 7.86 -5.77
C THR A 178 -10.86 7.71 -4.52
N SER A 179 -11.22 8.83 -3.88
CA SER A 179 -11.99 8.84 -2.63
C SER A 179 -13.40 8.24 -2.76
N ASP A 180 -13.93 8.16 -3.97
CA ASP A 180 -15.24 7.54 -4.30
C ASP A 180 -15.12 6.14 -4.89
N ALA A 181 -13.87 5.62 -5.05
CA ALA A 181 -13.56 4.34 -5.69
C ALA A 181 -14.00 4.24 -7.16
N GLY A 182 -14.26 5.37 -7.82
CA GLY A 182 -14.60 5.47 -9.25
C GLY A 182 -13.38 5.39 -10.17
N GLY A 183 -12.17 5.50 -9.61
CA GLY A 183 -10.90 5.42 -10.32
C GLY A 183 -9.73 4.99 -9.46
N TYR A 184 -8.58 4.84 -10.09
CA TYR A 184 -7.30 4.63 -9.42
C TYR A 184 -6.12 5.11 -10.26
N TRP A 185 -5.04 5.44 -9.57
CA TRP A 185 -3.75 5.72 -10.18
C TRP A 185 -2.80 4.56 -9.91
N LEU A 186 -1.94 4.27 -10.91
CA LEU A 186 -0.76 3.43 -10.74
C LEU A 186 0.46 4.31 -10.87
N ASP A 187 1.45 4.11 -10.02
CA ASP A 187 2.73 4.80 -10.06
C ASP A 187 3.86 3.83 -10.44
N ALA A 188 4.68 4.23 -11.38
CA ALA A 188 5.85 3.49 -11.80
C ALA A 188 7.15 4.04 -11.16
N ALA A 189 8.18 3.21 -11.08
CA ALA A 189 9.46 3.55 -10.44
C ALA A 189 10.19 4.74 -11.09
N ASP A 190 9.86 5.11 -12.33
CA ASP A 190 10.37 6.32 -13.03
C ASP A 190 9.49 7.56 -12.80
N GLY A 191 8.46 7.46 -11.95
CA GLY A 191 7.48 8.50 -11.73
C GLY A 191 6.42 8.61 -12.81
N GLY A 192 6.29 7.60 -13.68
CA GLY A 192 5.17 7.44 -14.60
C GLY A 192 3.87 7.25 -13.81
N ILE A 193 2.83 8.01 -14.15
CA ILE A 193 1.49 7.89 -13.56
C ILE A 193 0.50 7.44 -14.63
N PHE A 194 -0.30 6.43 -14.31
CA PHE A 194 -1.38 5.91 -15.14
C PHE A 194 -2.69 6.07 -14.39
N ALA A 195 -3.65 6.77 -14.97
CA ALA A 195 -4.96 7.04 -14.38
C ALA A 195 -6.03 6.22 -15.09
N PHE A 196 -6.92 5.58 -14.32
CA PHE A 196 -8.00 4.75 -14.81
C PHE A 196 -9.34 5.12 -14.13
N GLY A 197 -10.44 4.84 -14.82
CA GLY A 197 -11.75 5.24 -14.35
C GLY A 197 -11.91 6.75 -14.38
N ASP A 198 -12.40 7.33 -13.31
CA ASP A 198 -12.58 8.78 -13.16
C ASP A 198 -11.35 9.48 -12.53
N ALA A 199 -10.28 8.74 -12.22
CA ALA A 199 -9.06 9.30 -11.67
C ALA A 199 -8.47 10.37 -12.63
N PRO A 200 -8.37 11.65 -12.23
CA PRO A 200 -7.83 12.68 -13.11
C PRO A 200 -6.33 12.52 -13.29
N PHE A 201 -5.82 12.71 -14.51
CA PHE A 201 -4.39 12.78 -14.74
C PHE A 201 -3.86 14.16 -14.33
N LEU A 202 -3.09 14.23 -13.24
CA LEU A 202 -2.55 15.47 -12.68
C LEU A 202 -1.10 15.74 -13.09
N GLY A 203 -0.52 14.87 -13.92
CA GLY A 203 0.84 14.96 -14.37
C GLY A 203 1.68 13.74 -13.99
N SER A 204 2.89 13.68 -14.51
CA SER A 204 3.80 12.54 -14.37
C SER A 204 5.25 12.98 -14.50
N MET A 205 6.15 12.25 -13.85
CA MET A 205 7.60 12.38 -14.04
C MET A 205 8.16 11.38 -15.03
N GLY A 206 7.33 10.49 -15.56
CA GLY A 206 7.74 9.51 -16.56
C GLY A 206 8.52 10.12 -17.72
N GLY A 207 9.64 9.49 -18.10
CA GLY A 207 10.56 9.99 -19.11
C GLY A 207 11.54 11.08 -18.64
N ARG A 208 11.51 11.46 -17.35
CA ARG A 208 12.49 12.37 -16.75
C ARG A 208 13.49 11.60 -15.89
N ALA A 209 14.75 12.08 -15.86
CA ALA A 209 15.75 11.50 -14.97
C ALA A 209 15.42 11.83 -13.51
N LEU A 210 15.26 10.81 -12.68
CA LEU A 210 15.13 10.92 -11.23
C LEU A 210 16.45 10.55 -10.55
N ASN A 211 16.77 11.21 -9.43
CA ASN A 211 17.94 10.87 -8.61
C ASN A 211 17.78 9.52 -7.90
N ALA A 212 16.54 9.10 -7.63
CA ALA A 212 16.18 7.82 -7.02
C ALA A 212 14.82 7.36 -7.58
N PRO A 213 14.54 6.04 -7.61
CA PRO A 213 13.24 5.55 -8.05
C PRO A 213 12.12 5.96 -7.10
N MET A 214 10.91 6.10 -7.63
CA MET A 214 9.69 6.18 -6.81
C MET A 214 9.45 4.85 -6.11
N VAL A 215 8.86 4.92 -4.92
CA VAL A 215 8.58 3.75 -4.06
C VAL A 215 7.11 3.63 -3.65
N GLY A 216 6.27 4.59 -4.06
CA GLY A 216 4.84 4.60 -3.81
C GLY A 216 4.26 6.00 -3.85
N MET A 217 2.94 6.07 -3.70
CA MET A 217 2.15 7.31 -3.64
C MET A 217 1.11 7.19 -2.53
N ALA A 218 0.60 8.32 -2.08
CA ALA A 218 -0.55 8.41 -1.19
C ALA A 218 -1.47 9.55 -1.64
N THR A 219 -2.75 9.42 -1.37
CA THR A 219 -3.77 10.48 -1.46
C THR A 219 -4.15 10.94 -0.06
N GLY A 220 -4.44 12.22 0.08
CA GLY A 220 -5.05 12.82 1.26
C GLY A 220 -6.54 13.00 1.06
#